data_dca86a9a80ac9d6601953b42f31afa28
#
_entry.id   dca86a9a80ac9d6601953b42f31afa28
#
_cell.length_a   1.000
_cell.length_b   1.000
_cell.length_c   1.000
_cell.angle_alpha   90.00
_cell.angle_beta   90.00
_cell.angle_gamma   90.00
#
_symmetry.space_group_name_H-M   'P 1'
#
loop_
_entity.id
_entity.type
_entity.pdbx_description
1 polymer ?
#
loop_
_entity_poly.entity_id
_entity_poly.type
_entity_poly.pdbx_seq_one_letter_code
_entity_poly.pdbx_strand_id
1 'polypeptide(L)'
;MGGLGTKGESMYHYLDDKEFLHKMRALSGEIMQMVCHCLKEDYDIGANIYLVGSGARNLILQNGSNPVDLDYNLEIVRCEDFEDCRHLRECTRKTFNKCLQEYGLRDCDDSTTPLTSKVIYLKGANNTGFSIDVCITVRDTKDNYYRLIHEKTGWVSDDKYYWNMAPQSKKLKKKVDFIKECGKWELVRKQYLNIKNKYLSQNESKSHPSFVCYIEAVNHVYNSRNHW
;
A
#
# COMPACT_ATOMS: atom_id res chain seq x y z
N MET A 1 29.14 24.28 -27.39
CA MET A 1 29.34 22.90 -26.94
C MET A 1 28.38 22.66 -25.78
N GLY A 2 27.22 22.09 -26.08
CA GLY A 2 26.17 21.78 -25.10
C GLY A 2 26.46 20.41 -24.50
N GLY A 3 26.78 20.37 -23.23
CA GLY A 3 26.90 19.14 -22.47
C GLY A 3 25.54 18.46 -22.37
N LEU A 4 25.36 17.36 -23.05
CA LEU A 4 24.29 16.38 -22.81
C LEU A 4 24.54 15.77 -21.44
N GLY A 5 23.88 16.31 -20.41
CA GLY A 5 23.79 15.65 -19.13
C GLY A 5 23.06 14.32 -19.34
N THR A 6 23.78 13.23 -19.24
CA THR A 6 23.21 11.88 -19.12
C THR A 6 22.28 11.89 -17.93
N LYS A 7 20.96 11.85 -18.16
CA LYS A 7 19.99 11.49 -17.12
C LYS A 7 20.41 10.09 -16.66
N GLY A 8 21.06 10.00 -15.51
CA GLY A 8 21.32 8.72 -14.87
C GLY A 8 19.97 7.97 -14.81
N GLU A 9 19.94 6.76 -15.36
CA GLU A 9 18.76 5.91 -15.31
C GLU A 9 18.39 5.74 -13.83
N SER A 10 17.23 6.25 -13.45
CA SER A 10 16.74 6.08 -12.08
C SER A 10 16.48 4.58 -11.87
N MET A 11 17.11 3.99 -10.87
CA MET A 11 16.95 2.58 -10.51
C MET A 11 16.30 2.48 -9.14
N TYR A 12 15.52 1.42 -8.95
CA TYR A 12 15.04 1.06 -7.62
C TYR A 12 16.20 0.59 -6.75
N HIS A 13 16.19 1.01 -5.50
CA HIS A 13 17.06 0.53 -4.44
C HIS A 13 16.26 0.35 -3.15
N TYR A 14 16.74 -0.47 -2.22
CA TYR A 14 16.14 -0.58 -0.91
C TYR A 14 16.35 0.71 -0.13
N LEU A 15 15.29 1.13 0.56
CA LEU A 15 15.39 2.26 1.48
C LEU A 15 16.01 1.75 2.79
N ASP A 16 17.28 2.09 3.02
CA ASP A 16 18.08 1.58 4.14
C ASP A 16 18.10 2.53 5.36
N ASP A 17 17.46 3.71 5.27
CA ASP A 17 17.33 4.65 6.38
C ASP A 17 16.34 4.09 7.43
N LYS A 18 16.90 3.39 8.42
CA LYS A 18 16.11 2.73 9.47
C LYS A 18 15.33 3.72 10.34
N GLU A 19 15.90 4.91 10.59
CA GLU A 19 15.25 5.94 11.39
C GLU A 19 14.05 6.52 10.65
N PHE A 20 14.21 6.84 9.36
CA PHE A 20 13.11 7.28 8.52
C PHE A 20 12.02 6.22 8.43
N LEU A 21 12.36 4.96 8.17
CA LEU A 21 11.42 3.85 8.10
C LEU A 21 10.63 3.67 9.42
N HIS A 22 11.30 3.84 10.55
CA HIS A 22 10.66 3.75 11.85
C HIS A 22 9.68 4.91 12.07
N LYS A 23 10.12 6.16 11.87
CA LYS A 23 9.29 7.37 12.04
C LYS A 23 8.09 7.36 11.10
N MET A 24 8.30 6.98 9.83
CA MET A 24 7.25 6.87 8.82
C MET A 24 6.16 5.87 9.26
N ARG A 25 6.55 4.67 9.74
CA ARG A 25 5.60 3.66 10.22
C ARG A 25 4.90 4.10 11.51
N ALA A 26 5.61 4.76 12.42
CA ALA A 26 5.03 5.26 13.67
C ALA A 26 3.95 6.30 13.37
N LEU A 27 4.28 7.36 12.61
CA LEU A 27 3.34 8.41 12.27
C LEU A 27 2.12 7.89 11.50
N SER A 28 2.35 7.06 10.48
CA SER A 28 1.23 6.49 9.72
C SER A 28 0.36 5.56 10.58
N GLY A 29 0.96 4.79 11.49
CA GLY A 29 0.25 3.94 12.43
C GLY A 29 -0.63 4.74 13.40
N GLU A 30 -0.10 5.83 13.95
CA GLU A 30 -0.84 6.75 14.83
C GLU A 30 -2.06 7.37 14.11
N ILE A 31 -1.85 7.89 12.89
CA ILE A 31 -2.94 8.44 12.07
C ILE A 31 -4.01 7.38 11.82
N MET A 32 -3.61 6.16 11.43
CA MET A 32 -4.56 5.09 11.11
C MET A 32 -5.31 4.55 12.33
N GLN A 33 -4.68 4.52 13.52
CA GLN A 33 -5.36 4.20 14.78
C GLN A 33 -6.40 5.27 15.13
N MET A 34 -6.05 6.55 14.95
CA MET A 34 -7.00 7.65 15.14
C MET A 34 -8.18 7.55 14.18
N VAL A 35 -7.95 7.15 12.91
CA VAL A 35 -9.03 6.90 11.93
C VAL A 35 -10.00 5.84 12.45
N CYS A 36 -9.51 4.71 12.97
CA CYS A 36 -10.39 3.68 13.55
C CYS A 36 -11.19 4.18 14.74
N HIS A 37 -10.56 4.97 15.61
CA HIS A 37 -11.23 5.56 16.77
C HIS A 37 -12.34 6.53 16.33
N CYS A 38 -12.03 7.49 15.45
CA CYS A 38 -13.00 8.47 14.98
C CYS A 38 -14.14 7.84 14.16
N LEU A 39 -13.87 6.82 13.34
CA LEU A 39 -14.93 6.08 12.63
C LEU A 39 -15.94 5.46 13.60
N LYS A 40 -15.44 4.91 14.70
CA LYS A 40 -16.30 4.33 15.73
C LYS A 40 -17.14 5.39 16.46
N GLU A 41 -16.51 6.50 16.88
CA GLU A 41 -17.17 7.55 17.66
C GLU A 41 -18.15 8.38 16.82
N ASP A 42 -17.75 8.74 15.59
CA ASP A 42 -18.51 9.70 14.76
C ASP A 42 -19.61 8.98 13.95
N TYR A 43 -19.45 7.68 13.60
CA TYR A 43 -20.30 6.95 12.66
C TYR A 43 -20.72 5.55 13.11
N ASP A 44 -20.35 5.09 14.30
CA ASP A 44 -20.50 3.70 14.79
C ASP A 44 -19.95 2.63 13.83
N ILE A 45 -18.91 2.99 13.05
CA ILE A 45 -18.23 2.07 12.16
C ILE A 45 -17.02 1.47 12.87
N GLY A 46 -17.06 0.17 13.16
CA GLY A 46 -15.93 -0.58 13.71
C GLY A 46 -14.98 -1.02 12.61
N ALA A 47 -13.68 -0.72 12.76
CA ALA A 47 -12.66 -1.07 11.79
C ALA A 47 -11.35 -1.53 12.45
N ASN A 48 -10.61 -2.39 11.74
CA ASN A 48 -9.25 -2.78 12.08
C ASN A 48 -8.29 -2.33 10.99
N ILE A 49 -7.06 -1.97 11.36
CA ILE A 49 -6.02 -1.58 10.41
C ILE A 49 -4.94 -2.66 10.29
N TYR A 50 -4.47 -2.84 9.06
CA TYR A 50 -3.37 -3.76 8.75
C TYR A 50 -2.41 -3.07 7.78
N LEU A 51 -1.16 -2.87 8.19
CA LEU A 51 -0.09 -2.51 7.26
C LEU A 51 0.11 -3.69 6.29
N VAL A 52 0.07 -3.43 5.01
CA VAL A 52 0.19 -4.44 3.94
C VAL A 52 1.29 -4.05 2.94
N GLY A 53 1.29 -4.62 1.77
CA GLY A 53 2.20 -4.22 0.70
C GLY A 53 3.69 -4.40 1.03
N SER A 54 4.50 -3.53 0.48
CA SER A 54 5.96 -3.52 0.65
C SER A 54 6.36 -3.16 2.09
N GLY A 55 5.58 -2.30 2.75
CA GLY A 55 5.80 -1.86 4.13
C GLY A 55 5.79 -3.00 5.14
N ALA A 56 4.81 -3.92 5.02
CA ALA A 56 4.67 -5.08 5.90
C ALA A 56 5.71 -6.17 5.65
N ARG A 57 6.31 -6.21 4.45
CA ARG A 57 7.20 -7.29 4.01
C ARG A 57 8.67 -6.95 4.04
N ASN A 58 9.03 -5.73 4.48
CA ASN A 58 10.38 -5.20 4.40
C ASN A 58 10.94 -5.19 2.95
N LEU A 59 10.06 -4.76 2.01
CA LEU A 59 10.34 -4.69 0.58
C LEU A 59 10.19 -3.27 0.03
N ILE A 60 10.33 -2.24 0.88
CA ILE A 60 10.20 -0.85 0.46
C ILE A 60 11.37 -0.50 -0.45
N LEU A 61 11.04 -0.19 -1.69
CA LEU A 61 11.98 0.28 -2.70
C LEU A 61 11.69 1.75 -3.02
N GLN A 62 12.74 2.52 -3.20
CA GLN A 62 12.71 3.89 -3.69
C GLN A 62 13.29 3.96 -5.09
N ASN A 63 12.67 4.73 -5.98
CA ASN A 63 13.17 5.01 -7.32
C ASN A 63 13.71 6.45 -7.35
N GLY A 64 15.04 6.59 -7.36
CA GLY A 64 15.70 7.89 -7.23
C GLY A 64 15.27 8.59 -5.93
N SER A 65 14.72 9.80 -6.02
CA SER A 65 14.18 10.59 -4.90
C SER A 65 12.65 10.56 -4.79
N ASN A 66 11.98 9.67 -5.52
CA ASN A 66 10.52 9.60 -5.48
C ASN A 66 10.03 9.21 -4.09
N PRO A 67 8.85 9.71 -3.68
CA PRO A 67 8.19 9.26 -2.46
C PRO A 67 7.96 7.74 -2.48
N VAL A 68 7.85 7.17 -1.28
CA VAL A 68 7.46 5.77 -1.08
C VAL A 68 6.05 5.69 -0.52
N ASP A 69 5.34 4.58 -0.79
CA ASP A 69 3.96 4.40 -0.36
C ASP A 69 3.89 3.39 0.79
N LEU A 70 3.07 3.70 1.79
CA LEU A 70 2.65 2.77 2.83
C LEU A 70 1.20 2.38 2.62
N ASP A 71 1.00 1.10 2.29
CA ASP A 71 -0.32 0.53 2.03
C ASP A 71 -0.96 0.03 3.32
N TYR A 72 -2.19 0.47 3.61
CA TYR A 72 -3.02 -0.03 4.70
C TYR A 72 -4.32 -0.63 4.17
N ASN A 73 -4.71 -1.78 4.71
CA ASN A 73 -6.09 -2.24 4.66
C ASN A 73 -6.81 -1.75 5.91
N LEU A 74 -7.90 -1.01 5.71
CA LEU A 74 -8.88 -0.66 6.73
C LEU A 74 -10.04 -1.66 6.59
N GLU A 75 -10.06 -2.70 7.42
CA GLU A 75 -11.07 -3.75 7.39
C GLU A 75 -12.26 -3.32 8.25
N ILE A 76 -13.40 -3.06 7.60
CA ILE A 76 -14.66 -2.77 8.30
C ILE A 76 -15.19 -4.09 8.88
N VAL A 77 -15.37 -4.11 10.19
CA VAL A 77 -15.86 -5.29 10.92
C VAL A 77 -17.25 -5.09 11.52
N ARG A 78 -17.72 -3.84 11.58
CA ARG A 78 -19.05 -3.48 12.05
C ARG A 78 -19.50 -2.18 11.39
N CYS A 79 -20.71 -2.16 10.85
CA CYS A 79 -21.44 -0.96 10.40
C CYS A 79 -22.93 -1.30 10.33
N GLU A 80 -23.77 -0.29 10.14
CA GLU A 80 -25.21 -0.46 9.98
C GLU A 80 -25.55 -1.22 8.68
N ASP A 81 -24.94 -0.79 7.57
CA ASP A 81 -25.17 -1.39 6.25
C ASP A 81 -23.85 -1.56 5.48
N PHE A 82 -23.46 -2.82 5.24
CA PHE A 82 -22.28 -3.14 4.45
C PHE A 82 -22.45 -2.92 2.94
N GLU A 83 -23.70 -2.85 2.46
CA GLU A 83 -23.99 -2.64 1.04
C GLU A 83 -23.97 -1.16 0.65
N ASP A 84 -24.11 -0.24 1.62
CA ASP A 84 -23.94 1.20 1.35
C ASP A 84 -22.46 1.57 1.22
N CYS A 85 -21.86 1.08 0.14
CA CYS A 85 -20.45 1.34 -0.17
C CYS A 85 -20.14 2.82 -0.32
N ARG A 86 -21.09 3.64 -0.82
CA ARG A 86 -20.89 5.09 -0.96
C ARG A 86 -20.76 5.74 0.42
N HIS A 87 -21.65 5.43 1.33
CA HIS A 87 -21.63 5.94 2.71
C HIS A 87 -20.33 5.55 3.42
N LEU A 88 -19.95 4.26 3.38
CA LEU A 88 -18.71 3.77 3.98
C LEU A 88 -17.48 4.49 3.44
N ARG A 89 -17.43 4.71 2.11
CA ARG A 89 -16.34 5.44 1.47
C ARG A 89 -16.26 6.89 1.95
N GLU A 90 -17.40 7.60 1.97
CA GLU A 90 -17.46 9.00 2.36
C GLU A 90 -17.15 9.20 3.85
N CYS A 91 -17.68 8.36 4.75
CA CYS A 91 -17.32 8.39 6.17
C CYS A 91 -15.83 8.18 6.38
N THR A 92 -15.25 7.17 5.72
CA THR A 92 -13.80 6.90 5.82
C THR A 92 -12.98 8.08 5.29
N ARG A 93 -13.34 8.63 4.13
CA ARG A 93 -12.63 9.77 3.53
C ARG A 93 -12.66 11.01 4.43
N LYS A 94 -13.83 11.36 4.96
CA LYS A 94 -14.01 12.51 5.88
C LYS A 94 -13.20 12.31 7.16
N THR A 95 -13.25 11.12 7.74
CA THR A 95 -12.51 10.78 8.95
C THR A 95 -11.00 10.80 8.69
N PHE A 96 -10.53 10.24 7.57
CA PHE A 96 -9.11 10.27 7.22
C PHE A 96 -8.62 11.70 7.05
N ASN A 97 -9.36 12.56 6.35
CA ASN A 97 -9.04 13.97 6.22
C ASN A 97 -8.98 14.69 7.57
N LYS A 98 -9.98 14.47 8.44
CA LYS A 98 -10.00 15.00 9.82
C LYS A 98 -8.71 14.60 10.57
N CYS A 99 -8.34 13.33 10.53
CA CYS A 99 -7.12 12.85 11.18
C CYS A 99 -5.84 13.41 10.55
N LEU A 100 -5.75 13.54 9.22
CA LEU A 100 -4.62 14.17 8.56
C LEU A 100 -4.46 15.64 9.00
N GLN A 101 -5.56 16.37 9.10
CA GLN A 101 -5.58 17.80 9.51
C GLN A 101 -5.09 17.98 10.95
N GLU A 102 -5.33 17.05 11.88
CA GLU A 102 -4.79 17.08 13.25
C GLU A 102 -3.24 17.06 13.26
N TYR A 103 -2.62 16.49 12.24
CA TYR A 103 -1.17 16.53 12.04
C TYR A 103 -0.69 17.68 11.13
N GLY A 104 -1.57 18.63 10.78
CA GLY A 104 -1.26 19.73 9.87
C GLY A 104 -1.04 19.29 8.42
N LEU A 105 -1.54 18.12 8.04
CA LEU A 105 -1.44 17.56 6.69
C LEU A 105 -2.65 17.95 5.84
N ARG A 106 -2.47 17.87 4.51
CA ARG A 106 -3.55 18.19 3.55
C ARG A 106 -4.46 16.98 3.34
N ASP A 107 -5.68 17.26 2.89
CA ASP A 107 -6.68 16.25 2.53
C ASP A 107 -6.15 15.22 1.52
N CYS A 108 -6.65 13.99 1.67
CA CYS A 108 -6.32 12.89 0.78
C CYS A 108 -6.93 13.05 -0.61
N ASP A 109 -6.32 12.39 -1.59
CA ASP A 109 -6.93 12.12 -2.89
C ASP A 109 -7.84 10.90 -2.78
N ASP A 110 -8.99 10.98 -3.44
CA ASP A 110 -9.91 9.86 -3.59
C ASP A 110 -9.66 9.21 -4.95
N SER A 111 -8.92 8.10 -4.97
CA SER A 111 -8.65 7.31 -6.18
C SER A 111 -9.66 6.17 -6.34
N THR A 112 -9.57 5.40 -7.42
CA THR A 112 -10.50 4.28 -7.68
C THR A 112 -10.53 3.26 -6.54
N THR A 113 -9.37 2.92 -5.98
CA THR A 113 -9.29 1.96 -4.88
C THR A 113 -8.83 2.60 -3.58
N PRO A 114 -7.60 3.18 -3.44
CA PRO A 114 -7.19 3.77 -2.19
C PRO A 114 -7.73 5.19 -2.00
N LEU A 115 -7.77 5.61 -0.75
CA LEU A 115 -7.67 7.00 -0.33
C LEU A 115 -6.18 7.25 -0.10
N THR A 116 -5.60 8.22 -0.78
CA THR A 116 -4.14 8.47 -0.75
C THR A 116 -3.82 9.81 -0.11
N SER A 117 -3.05 9.84 0.98
CA SER A 117 -2.58 11.11 1.55
C SER A 117 -1.71 11.87 0.55
N LYS A 118 -1.59 13.18 0.68
CA LYS A 118 -0.52 13.93 0.02
C LYS A 118 0.83 13.47 0.57
N VAL A 119 1.89 13.72 -0.20
CA VAL A 119 3.25 13.36 0.22
C VAL A 119 3.59 14.06 1.54
N ILE A 120 4.04 13.29 2.50
CA ILE A 120 4.43 13.70 3.85
C ILE A 120 5.96 13.71 3.92
N TYR A 121 6.53 14.79 4.40
CA TYR A 121 7.97 14.94 4.64
C TYR A 121 8.22 15.03 6.14
N LEU A 122 9.07 14.15 6.66
CA LEU A 122 9.47 14.19 8.06
C LEU A 122 10.58 15.22 8.27
N LYS A 123 10.48 16.00 9.35
CA LYS A 123 11.53 16.96 9.73
C LYS A 123 12.83 16.22 10.01
N GLY A 124 13.94 16.69 9.40
CA GLY A 124 15.28 16.09 9.59
C GLY A 124 15.55 14.81 8.78
N ALA A 125 14.62 14.35 7.94
CA ALA A 125 14.86 13.28 6.99
C ALA A 125 15.45 13.84 5.67
N ASN A 126 16.24 13.03 4.96
CA ASN A 126 16.96 13.39 3.72
C ASN A 126 16.03 13.65 2.52
N ASN A 127 15.07 14.56 2.64
CA ASN A 127 14.06 14.91 1.61
C ASN A 127 13.27 13.70 1.05
N THR A 128 13.32 12.54 1.68
CA THR A 128 12.49 11.40 1.33
C THR A 128 11.09 11.64 1.84
N GLY A 129 10.11 11.66 0.93
CA GLY A 129 8.70 11.75 1.27
C GLY A 129 8.04 10.38 1.27
N PHE A 130 6.86 10.28 1.90
CA PHE A 130 6.01 9.10 1.79
C PHE A 130 4.54 9.50 1.71
N SER A 131 3.71 8.58 1.21
CA SER A 131 2.25 8.69 1.23
C SER A 131 1.64 7.51 1.99
N ILE A 132 0.39 7.68 2.42
CA ILE A 132 -0.41 6.65 3.08
C ILE A 132 -1.55 6.30 2.14
N ASP A 133 -1.59 5.05 1.69
CA ASP A 133 -2.65 4.48 0.86
C ASP A 133 -3.59 3.63 1.72
N VAL A 134 -4.87 4.00 1.77
CA VAL A 134 -5.89 3.34 2.59
C VAL A 134 -6.88 2.63 1.68
N CYS A 135 -6.84 1.31 1.63
CA CYS A 135 -7.85 0.49 0.98
C CYS A 135 -8.91 0.06 1.99
N ILE A 136 -10.18 0.42 1.76
CA ILE A 136 -11.30 -0.03 2.57
C ILE A 136 -11.63 -1.47 2.17
N THR A 137 -11.71 -2.37 3.14
CA THR A 137 -11.91 -3.79 2.89
C THR A 137 -12.97 -4.38 3.82
N VAL A 138 -13.55 -5.49 3.39
CA VAL A 138 -14.38 -6.37 4.24
C VAL A 138 -13.97 -7.81 4.01
N ARG A 139 -14.34 -8.67 4.94
CA ARG A 139 -14.11 -10.10 4.87
C ARG A 139 -15.44 -10.84 5.00
N ASP A 140 -15.68 -11.79 4.10
CA ASP A 140 -16.86 -12.65 4.22
C ASP A 140 -16.64 -13.82 5.19
N THR A 141 -17.69 -14.59 5.46
CA THR A 141 -17.67 -15.77 6.34
C THR A 141 -16.75 -16.90 5.85
N LYS A 142 -16.31 -16.87 4.58
CA LYS A 142 -15.38 -17.83 3.95
C LYS A 142 -13.94 -17.33 3.93
N ASP A 143 -13.66 -16.22 4.60
CA ASP A 143 -12.36 -15.56 4.64
C ASP A 143 -11.89 -15.01 3.28
N ASN A 144 -12.83 -14.64 2.41
CA ASN A 144 -12.51 -13.92 1.19
C ASN A 144 -12.49 -12.43 1.47
N TYR A 145 -11.49 -11.74 0.92
CA TYR A 145 -11.37 -10.29 1.02
C TYR A 145 -12.04 -9.59 -0.16
N TYR A 146 -12.74 -8.51 0.14
CA TYR A 146 -13.30 -7.60 -0.85
C TYR A 146 -12.75 -6.20 -0.60
N ARG A 147 -12.51 -5.45 -1.67
CA ARG A 147 -12.09 -4.04 -1.64
C ARG A 147 -13.22 -3.17 -2.12
N LEU A 148 -13.44 -2.05 -1.44
CA LEU A 148 -14.37 -1.04 -1.88
C LEU A 148 -13.77 -0.27 -3.07
N ILE A 149 -14.48 -0.29 -4.19
CA ILE A 149 -14.12 0.40 -5.41
C ILE A 149 -14.99 1.64 -5.58
N HIS A 150 -14.37 2.75 -5.96
CA HIS A 150 -15.02 3.97 -6.41
C HIS A 150 -14.73 4.18 -7.90
N GLU A 151 -15.64 3.78 -8.76
CA GLU A 151 -15.55 3.96 -10.20
C GLU A 151 -16.13 5.32 -10.59
N LYS A 152 -15.24 6.26 -10.94
CA LYS A 152 -15.61 7.62 -11.34
C LYS A 152 -16.10 7.62 -12.78
N THR A 153 -17.28 8.19 -13.01
CA THR A 153 -17.90 8.30 -14.33
C THR A 153 -17.76 9.69 -14.95
N GLY A 154 -17.24 10.65 -14.18
CA GLY A 154 -17.16 12.07 -14.56
C GLY A 154 -18.31 12.92 -14.02
N TRP A 155 -19.41 12.28 -13.57
CA TRP A 155 -20.52 12.90 -12.89
C TRP A 155 -20.69 12.26 -11.51
N VAL A 156 -20.54 13.00 -10.45
CA VAL A 156 -20.56 12.50 -9.05
C VAL A 156 -21.86 11.73 -8.74
N SER A 157 -23.00 12.12 -9.34
CA SER A 157 -24.28 11.42 -9.19
C SER A 157 -24.22 9.99 -9.73
N ASP A 158 -23.43 9.76 -10.77
CA ASP A 158 -23.38 8.50 -11.53
C ASP A 158 -22.22 7.62 -11.12
N ASP A 159 -21.33 8.12 -10.22
CA ASP A 159 -20.22 7.35 -9.69
C ASP A 159 -20.72 6.07 -9.01
N LYS A 160 -20.02 4.95 -9.29
CA LYS A 160 -20.37 3.64 -8.75
C LYS A 160 -19.47 3.26 -7.59
N TYR A 161 -20.08 2.66 -6.59
CA TYR A 161 -19.38 2.17 -5.41
C TYR A 161 -19.78 0.72 -5.19
N TYR A 162 -18.82 -0.18 -5.10
CA TYR A 162 -19.10 -1.61 -4.96
C TYR A 162 -17.94 -2.38 -4.34
N TRP A 163 -18.25 -3.55 -3.79
CA TRP A 163 -17.27 -4.50 -3.31
C TRP A 163 -16.72 -5.34 -4.47
N ASN A 164 -15.41 -5.35 -4.63
CA ASN A 164 -14.71 -6.18 -5.60
C ASN A 164 -13.82 -7.20 -4.90
N MET A 165 -14.00 -8.49 -5.22
CA MET A 165 -13.24 -9.57 -4.62
C MET A 165 -11.74 -9.42 -4.92
N ALA A 166 -10.92 -9.42 -3.88
CA ALA A 166 -9.47 -9.41 -4.02
C ALA A 166 -8.96 -10.81 -4.43
N PRO A 167 -7.93 -10.90 -5.28
CA PRO A 167 -7.34 -12.17 -5.64
C PRO A 167 -6.88 -12.96 -4.41
N GLN A 168 -7.22 -14.25 -4.35
CA GLN A 168 -6.81 -15.12 -3.26
C GLN A 168 -5.31 -15.42 -3.29
N SER A 169 -4.64 -15.25 -2.16
CA SER A 169 -3.19 -15.46 -2.02
C SER A 169 -2.82 -16.66 -1.12
N LYS A 170 -3.77 -17.56 -0.83
CA LYS A 170 -3.54 -18.72 0.07
C LYS A 170 -2.33 -19.59 -0.34
N LYS A 171 -2.17 -19.85 -1.64
CA LYS A 171 -1.00 -20.60 -2.17
C LYS A 171 0.31 -19.82 -2.05
N LEU A 172 0.25 -18.50 -2.20
CA LEU A 172 1.42 -17.64 -2.05
C LEU A 172 1.89 -17.60 -0.60
N LYS A 173 0.95 -17.51 0.35
CA LYS A 173 1.28 -17.50 1.79
C LYS A 173 2.09 -18.72 2.18
N LYS A 174 1.67 -19.94 1.79
CA LYS A 174 2.42 -21.18 2.08
C LYS A 174 3.86 -21.14 1.57
N LYS A 175 4.09 -20.60 0.36
CA LYS A 175 5.45 -20.45 -0.20
C LYS A 175 6.29 -19.45 0.59
N VAL A 176 5.69 -18.33 0.97
CA VAL A 176 6.34 -17.28 1.78
C VAL A 176 6.74 -17.82 3.15
N ASP A 177 5.82 -18.50 3.84
CA ASP A 177 6.07 -19.08 5.16
C ASP A 177 7.25 -20.07 5.08
N PHE A 178 7.23 -20.99 4.12
CA PHE A 178 8.32 -21.94 3.87
C PHE A 178 9.68 -21.26 3.62
N ILE A 179 9.72 -20.23 2.75
CA ILE A 179 10.97 -19.49 2.46
C ILE A 179 11.51 -18.82 3.72
N LYS A 180 10.62 -18.25 4.55
CA LYS A 180 11.00 -17.61 5.81
C LYS A 180 11.50 -18.60 6.85
N GLU A 181 10.85 -19.74 7.00
CA GLU A 181 11.26 -20.83 7.89
C GLU A 181 12.65 -21.36 7.50
N CYS A 182 12.97 -21.41 6.21
CA CYS A 182 14.30 -21.76 5.71
C CYS A 182 15.34 -20.63 5.83
N GLY A 183 14.98 -19.45 6.37
CA GLY A 183 15.89 -18.31 6.50
C GLY A 183 16.30 -17.67 5.16
N LYS A 184 15.54 -17.91 4.07
CA LYS A 184 15.89 -17.51 2.70
C LYS A 184 15.18 -16.23 2.21
N TRP A 185 14.65 -15.41 3.14
CA TRP A 185 13.91 -14.19 2.77
C TRP A 185 14.76 -13.19 1.97
N GLU A 186 16.06 -13.09 2.24
CA GLU A 186 16.96 -12.21 1.50
C GLU A 186 17.06 -12.54 0.00
N LEU A 187 16.85 -13.82 -0.39
CA LEU A 187 16.78 -14.19 -1.80
C LEU A 187 15.53 -13.58 -2.46
N VAL A 188 14.40 -13.53 -1.74
CA VAL A 188 13.19 -12.86 -2.24
C VAL A 188 13.42 -11.37 -2.40
N ARG A 189 14.07 -10.71 -1.43
CA ARG A 189 14.42 -9.30 -1.52
C ARG A 189 15.28 -9.01 -2.75
N LYS A 190 16.36 -9.77 -2.92
CA LYS A 190 17.26 -9.64 -4.09
C LYS A 190 16.49 -9.81 -5.41
N GLN A 191 15.68 -10.86 -5.49
CA GLN A 191 14.92 -11.17 -6.71
C GLN A 191 13.85 -10.10 -6.99
N TYR A 192 13.15 -9.60 -5.96
CA TYR A 192 12.16 -8.54 -6.10
C TYR A 192 12.78 -7.24 -6.66
N LEU A 193 13.95 -6.84 -6.14
CA LEU A 193 14.70 -5.69 -6.65
C LEU A 193 15.09 -5.87 -8.12
N ASN A 194 15.61 -7.04 -8.49
CA ASN A 194 16.00 -7.35 -9.86
C ASN A 194 14.80 -7.26 -10.84
N ILE A 195 13.66 -7.82 -10.46
CA ILE A 195 12.42 -7.80 -11.25
C ILE A 195 11.92 -6.37 -11.42
N LYS A 196 11.89 -5.58 -10.34
CA LYS A 196 11.45 -4.17 -10.40
C LYS A 196 12.33 -3.35 -11.34
N ASN A 197 13.64 -3.51 -11.27
CA ASN A 197 14.58 -2.80 -12.14
C ASN A 197 14.51 -3.28 -13.58
N LYS A 198 14.30 -4.58 -13.82
CA LYS A 198 14.06 -5.12 -15.16
C LYS A 198 12.85 -4.46 -15.82
N TYR A 199 11.70 -4.44 -15.16
CA TYR A 199 10.50 -3.83 -15.74
C TYR A 199 10.60 -2.29 -15.84
N LEU A 200 11.38 -1.65 -14.98
CA LEU A 200 11.66 -0.22 -15.11
C LEU A 200 12.47 0.07 -16.39
N SER A 201 13.54 -0.68 -16.64
CA SER A 201 14.39 -0.49 -17.84
C SER A 201 13.65 -0.80 -19.16
N GLN A 202 12.64 -1.67 -19.11
CA GLN A 202 11.80 -2.00 -20.26
C GLN A 202 10.59 -1.06 -20.44
N ASN A 203 10.44 0.00 -19.60
CA ASN A 203 9.27 0.88 -19.56
C ASN A 203 7.94 0.14 -19.29
N GLU A 204 8.00 -1.05 -18.69
CA GLU A 204 6.85 -1.90 -18.39
C GLU A 204 6.38 -1.82 -16.92
N SER A 205 6.91 -0.88 -16.14
CA SER A 205 6.60 -0.72 -14.72
C SER A 205 5.11 -0.47 -14.45
N LYS A 206 4.40 0.16 -15.39
CA LYS A 206 2.94 0.39 -15.28
C LYS A 206 2.11 -0.88 -15.46
N SER A 207 2.55 -1.80 -16.33
CA SER A 207 1.87 -3.08 -16.59
C SER A 207 2.23 -4.17 -15.57
N HIS A 208 3.30 -3.94 -14.78
CA HIS A 208 3.76 -4.86 -13.74
C HIS A 208 3.70 -4.20 -12.34
N PRO A 209 2.51 -4.16 -11.72
CA PRO A 209 2.35 -3.63 -10.37
C PRO A 209 3.26 -4.33 -9.35
N SER A 210 3.61 -3.65 -8.27
CA SER A 210 4.51 -4.16 -7.21
C SER A 210 4.09 -5.53 -6.67
N PHE A 211 2.78 -5.80 -6.59
CA PHE A 211 2.28 -7.11 -6.14
C PHE A 211 2.57 -8.24 -7.15
N VAL A 212 2.50 -7.97 -8.45
CA VAL A 212 2.86 -8.95 -9.50
C VAL A 212 4.34 -9.26 -9.42
N CYS A 213 5.21 -8.24 -9.32
CA CYS A 213 6.65 -8.43 -9.13
C CYS A 213 6.97 -9.24 -7.88
N TYR A 214 6.21 -9.01 -6.81
CA TYR A 214 6.35 -9.77 -5.56
C TYR A 214 5.99 -11.25 -5.73
N ILE A 215 4.86 -11.55 -6.39
CA ILE A 215 4.46 -12.94 -6.70
C ILE A 215 5.54 -13.63 -7.53
N GLU A 216 6.05 -12.95 -8.54
CA GLU A 216 7.12 -13.47 -9.41
C GLU A 216 8.40 -13.78 -8.61
N ALA A 217 8.82 -12.86 -7.74
CA ALA A 217 9.99 -13.04 -6.89
C ALA A 217 9.85 -14.27 -5.95
N VAL A 218 8.70 -14.38 -5.27
CA VAL A 218 8.42 -15.50 -4.36
C VAL A 218 8.40 -16.83 -5.13
N ASN A 219 7.74 -16.86 -6.29
CA ASN A 219 7.68 -18.07 -7.11
C ASN A 219 9.06 -18.47 -7.64
N HIS A 220 9.86 -17.52 -8.09
CA HIS A 220 11.22 -17.79 -8.57
C HIS A 220 12.07 -18.43 -7.46
N VAL A 221 12.12 -17.81 -6.28
CA VAL A 221 12.90 -18.33 -5.13
C VAL A 221 12.38 -19.68 -4.67
N TYR A 222 11.06 -19.86 -4.53
CA TYR A 222 10.48 -21.13 -4.11
C TYR A 222 10.78 -22.26 -5.09
N ASN A 223 10.72 -22.00 -6.40
CA ASN A 223 10.95 -23.02 -7.42
C ASN A 223 12.43 -23.42 -7.52
N SER A 224 13.36 -22.53 -7.14
CA SER A 224 14.80 -22.83 -7.08
C SER A 224 15.28 -23.44 -5.75
N ARG A 225 14.37 -23.83 -4.86
CA ARG A 225 14.69 -24.31 -3.49
C ARG A 225 15.64 -25.51 -3.42
N ASN A 226 15.70 -26.34 -4.47
CA ASN A 226 16.62 -27.47 -4.52
C ASN A 226 18.10 -27.05 -4.73
N HIS A 227 18.35 -25.77 -4.93
CA HIS A 227 19.68 -25.17 -5.18
C HIS A 227 20.08 -24.18 -4.08
N TRP A 228 19.44 -24.21 -2.91
CA TRP A 228 19.72 -23.31 -1.78
C TRP A 228 20.91 -23.75 -0.93
#